data_a5d253ba91c4b65c011c4daf95cf010b
#
_entry.id   a5d253ba91c4b65c011c4daf95cf010b
#
_cell.length_a   1.000
_cell.length_b   1.000
_cell.length_c   1.000
_cell.angle_alpha   90.00
_cell.angle_beta   90.00
_cell.angle_gamma   90.00
#
_symmetry.space_group_name_H-M   'P 1'
#
loop_
_entity.id
_entity.type
_entity.pdbx_description
1 polymer ?
#
loop_
_entity_poly.entity_id
_entity_poly.type
_entity_poly.pdbx_seq_one_letter_code
_entity_poly.pdbx_strand_id
1 'polypeptide(L)'
;MDNKIIIRTASAADAPALLKIYRAYVENTAITFEYDVPSTEEFASRIQHTLRKYPYLVAEEKGTLLGYAYAGPFHERPAYDWAVETSIYVDQSLKHRGIGRRLHDALETALREQGILNMNACIAYPPKEDEHLDKNSVEFHTHMGYRLVGEFHKCGYKFNHWYNMVWMEKLIGEHLTVQKPPKFPLL
;
A
#
# COMPACT_ATOMS: atom_id res chain seq x y z
N MET A 1 -22.32 -6.87 -21.01
CA MET A 1 -20.95 -6.37 -21.13
C MET A 1 -20.25 -6.68 -19.82
N ASP A 2 -19.19 -7.52 -19.87
CA ASP A 2 -18.47 -7.92 -18.67
C ASP A 2 -17.85 -6.71 -17.95
N ASN A 3 -18.30 -6.49 -16.72
CA ASN A 3 -17.73 -5.49 -15.82
C ASN A 3 -16.36 -5.99 -15.30
N LYS A 4 -15.38 -6.08 -16.20
CA LYS A 4 -14.05 -6.60 -15.85
C LYS A 4 -13.21 -5.49 -15.23
N ILE A 5 -12.85 -5.65 -13.95
CA ILE A 5 -11.82 -4.82 -13.31
C ILE A 5 -10.48 -5.17 -13.96
N ILE A 6 -9.74 -4.19 -14.42
CA ILE A 6 -8.36 -4.33 -14.92
C ILE A 6 -7.39 -3.74 -13.92
N ILE A 7 -6.20 -4.35 -13.81
CA ILE A 7 -5.07 -3.79 -13.06
C ILE A 7 -4.05 -3.32 -14.08
N ARG A 8 -3.61 -2.07 -13.95
CA ARG A 8 -2.55 -1.48 -14.79
C ARG A 8 -1.59 -0.63 -13.97
N THR A 9 -0.45 -0.33 -14.56
CA THR A 9 0.48 0.65 -13.99
C THR A 9 -0.17 2.03 -13.96
N ALA A 10 0.03 2.75 -12.86
CA ALA A 10 -0.40 4.13 -12.70
C ALA A 10 0.45 5.09 -13.54
N SER A 11 -0.07 6.27 -13.76
CA SER A 11 0.64 7.42 -14.32
C SER A 11 0.39 8.67 -13.48
N ALA A 12 1.18 9.71 -13.68
CA ALA A 12 0.94 11.00 -13.04
C ALA A 12 -0.45 11.59 -13.36
N ALA A 13 -1.00 11.26 -14.53
CA ALA A 13 -2.33 11.71 -14.95
C ALA A 13 -3.46 11.09 -14.09
N ASP A 14 -3.20 10.00 -13.38
CA ASP A 14 -4.17 9.37 -12.47
C ASP A 14 -4.27 10.11 -11.13
N ALA A 15 -3.33 11.01 -10.82
CA ALA A 15 -3.24 11.66 -9.52
C ALA A 15 -4.55 12.32 -9.04
N PRO A 16 -5.33 13.06 -9.86
CA PRO A 16 -6.57 13.68 -9.39
C PRO A 16 -7.60 12.64 -8.89
N ALA A 17 -7.74 11.52 -9.61
CA ALA A 17 -8.69 10.48 -9.25
C ALA A 17 -8.23 9.67 -8.03
N LEU A 18 -6.93 9.35 -7.94
CA LEU A 18 -6.36 8.63 -6.80
C LEU A 18 -6.35 9.49 -5.55
N LEU A 19 -6.06 10.79 -5.68
CA LEU A 19 -6.12 11.73 -4.57
C LEU A 19 -7.53 11.84 -3.99
N LYS A 20 -8.58 11.76 -4.83
CA LYS A 20 -9.96 11.70 -4.35
C LYS A 20 -10.20 10.50 -3.43
N ILE A 21 -9.65 9.33 -3.78
CA ILE A 21 -9.72 8.13 -2.93
C ILE A 21 -8.94 8.38 -1.63
N TYR A 22 -7.70 8.88 -1.72
CA TYR A 22 -6.82 9.10 -0.57
C TYR A 22 -7.35 10.15 0.40
N ARG A 23 -7.96 11.22 -0.10
CA ARG A 23 -8.58 12.30 0.69
C ARG A 23 -9.51 11.73 1.77
N ALA A 24 -10.37 10.77 1.42
CA ALA A 24 -11.30 10.17 2.37
C ALA A 24 -10.58 9.49 3.54
N TYR A 25 -9.41 8.90 3.30
CA TYR A 25 -8.58 8.29 4.34
C TYR A 25 -7.90 9.35 5.22
N VAL A 26 -7.41 10.43 4.63
CA VAL A 26 -6.77 11.52 5.39
C VAL A 26 -7.80 12.23 6.28
N GLU A 27 -8.95 12.59 5.73
CA GLU A 27 -9.92 13.44 6.41
C GLU A 27 -10.77 12.68 7.45
N ASN A 28 -11.02 11.38 7.24
CA ASN A 28 -12.02 10.66 8.04
C ASN A 28 -11.46 9.47 8.84
N THR A 29 -10.21 9.06 8.60
CA THR A 29 -9.66 7.87 9.24
C THR A 29 -8.27 8.09 9.83
N ALA A 30 -7.90 7.23 10.79
CA ALA A 30 -6.54 7.12 11.29
C ALA A 30 -5.72 6.03 10.57
N ILE A 31 -6.21 5.50 9.42
CA ILE A 31 -5.47 4.54 8.58
C ILE A 31 -4.19 5.15 8.03
N THR A 32 -4.21 6.45 7.71
CA THR A 32 -3.02 7.26 7.47
C THR A 32 -2.88 8.32 8.56
N PHE A 33 -1.63 8.60 8.98
CA PHE A 33 -1.34 9.63 9.97
C PHE A 33 -1.04 11.00 9.33
N GLU A 34 -1.23 11.17 8.02
CA GLU A 34 -1.22 12.50 7.41
C GLU A 34 -2.41 13.31 7.94
N TYR A 35 -2.16 14.58 8.31
CA TYR A 35 -3.19 15.53 8.76
C TYR A 35 -3.81 16.29 7.60
N ASP A 36 -2.98 16.63 6.61
CA ASP A 36 -3.38 17.44 5.47
C ASP A 36 -3.41 16.59 4.19
N VAL A 37 -4.40 16.87 3.35
CA VAL A 37 -4.47 16.24 2.03
C VAL A 37 -3.42 16.89 1.13
N PRO A 38 -2.50 16.13 0.51
CA PRO A 38 -1.50 16.69 -0.39
C PRO A 38 -2.15 17.36 -1.61
N SER A 39 -1.42 18.26 -2.27
CA SER A 39 -1.87 18.79 -3.55
C SER A 39 -1.85 17.73 -4.65
N THR A 40 -2.58 17.98 -5.74
CA THR A 40 -2.57 17.06 -6.90
C THR A 40 -1.17 16.94 -7.50
N GLU A 41 -0.42 18.02 -7.54
CA GLU A 41 0.95 18.08 -8.05
C GLU A 41 1.90 17.27 -7.17
N GLU A 42 1.77 17.40 -5.85
CA GLU A 42 2.53 16.60 -4.90
C GLU A 42 2.20 15.12 -5.05
N PHE A 43 0.92 14.77 -5.13
CA PHE A 43 0.50 13.38 -5.30
C PHE A 43 0.99 12.78 -6.63
N ALA A 44 0.95 13.55 -7.73
CA ALA A 44 1.52 13.16 -9.02
C ALA A 44 3.04 12.93 -8.92
N SER A 45 3.74 13.78 -8.18
CA SER A 45 5.18 13.62 -7.91
C SER A 45 5.48 12.35 -7.13
N ARG A 46 4.67 12.02 -6.12
CA ARG A 46 4.79 10.75 -5.34
C ARG A 46 4.65 9.53 -6.26
N ILE A 47 3.67 9.53 -7.18
CA ILE A 47 3.48 8.46 -8.17
C ILE A 47 4.72 8.32 -9.06
N GLN A 48 5.20 9.43 -9.65
CA GLN A 48 6.37 9.44 -10.51
C GLN A 48 7.63 8.97 -9.79
N HIS A 49 7.82 9.42 -8.54
CA HIS A 49 8.97 9.03 -7.73
C HIS A 49 8.96 7.51 -7.46
N THR A 50 7.82 6.97 -7.07
CA THR A 50 7.68 5.53 -6.81
C THR A 50 7.97 4.72 -8.07
N LEU A 51 7.41 5.11 -9.21
CA LEU A 51 7.58 4.40 -10.50
C LEU A 51 9.01 4.34 -11.02
N ARG A 52 9.92 5.17 -10.51
CA ARG A 52 11.35 5.07 -10.85
C ARG A 52 11.99 3.76 -10.39
N LYS A 53 11.47 3.16 -9.32
CA LYS A 53 12.07 1.97 -8.71
C LYS A 53 11.07 0.86 -8.45
N TYR A 54 9.83 1.19 -8.08
CA TYR A 54 8.84 0.25 -7.59
C TYR A 54 7.52 0.32 -8.37
N PRO A 55 6.75 -0.77 -8.40
CA PRO A 55 5.43 -0.77 -9.02
C PRO A 55 4.44 0.13 -8.26
N TYR A 56 3.65 0.86 -9.02
CA TYR A 56 2.48 1.61 -8.59
C TYR A 56 1.31 1.19 -9.49
N LEU A 57 0.32 0.51 -8.95
CA LEU A 57 -0.76 -0.13 -9.69
C LEU A 57 -2.12 0.49 -9.35
N VAL A 58 -3.00 0.55 -10.32
CA VAL A 58 -4.40 1.00 -10.16
C VAL A 58 -5.36 -0.09 -10.62
N ALA A 59 -6.49 -0.18 -9.92
CA ALA A 59 -7.64 -0.96 -10.34
C ALA A 59 -8.64 -0.05 -11.06
N GLU A 60 -9.00 -0.39 -12.29
CA GLU A 60 -9.87 0.40 -13.14
C GLU A 60 -11.05 -0.44 -13.64
N GLU A 61 -12.24 0.16 -13.67
CA GLU A 61 -13.45 -0.39 -14.30
C GLU A 61 -14.12 0.69 -15.13
N LYS A 62 -14.23 0.47 -16.44
CA LYS A 62 -14.87 1.43 -17.38
C LYS A 62 -14.35 2.86 -17.27
N GLY A 63 -13.03 3.04 -17.12
CA GLY A 63 -12.40 4.35 -17.00
C GLY A 63 -12.48 4.98 -15.60
N THR A 64 -13.10 4.31 -14.63
CA THR A 64 -13.17 4.77 -13.24
C THR A 64 -12.14 4.03 -12.40
N LEU A 65 -11.30 4.76 -11.65
CA LEU A 65 -10.34 4.20 -10.72
C LEU A 65 -11.04 3.81 -9.42
N LEU A 66 -10.83 2.58 -8.98
CA LEU A 66 -11.48 1.96 -7.83
C LEU A 66 -10.55 1.84 -6.62
N GLY A 67 -9.24 1.95 -6.83
CA GLY A 67 -8.23 1.81 -5.81
C GLY A 67 -6.84 1.71 -6.42
N TYR A 68 -5.84 1.69 -5.57
CA TYR A 68 -4.43 1.59 -5.98
C TYR A 68 -3.60 0.89 -4.91
N ALA A 69 -2.45 0.35 -5.33
CA ALA A 69 -1.45 -0.22 -4.46
C ALA A 69 -0.05 0.09 -5.00
N TYR A 70 0.89 0.29 -4.11
CA TYR A 70 2.27 0.56 -4.48
C TYR A 70 3.24 0.00 -3.46
N ALA A 71 4.51 -0.08 -3.85
CA ALA A 71 5.59 -0.37 -2.95
C ALA A 71 6.55 0.82 -2.85
N GLY A 72 7.24 0.89 -1.74
CA GLY A 72 8.35 1.81 -1.50
C GLY A 72 9.51 1.08 -0.82
N PRO A 73 10.66 1.74 -0.62
CA PRO A 73 11.76 1.12 0.10
C PRO A 73 11.35 0.82 1.54
N PHE A 74 11.71 -0.36 2.06
CA PHE A 74 11.56 -0.62 3.49
C PHE A 74 12.46 0.31 4.31
N HIS A 75 13.72 0.47 3.85
CA HIS A 75 14.67 1.48 4.31
C HIS A 75 15.61 1.85 3.15
N GLU A 76 16.18 3.06 3.19
CA GLU A 76 16.98 3.60 2.08
C GLU A 76 18.39 2.98 1.93
N ARG A 77 18.84 2.12 2.87
CA ARG A 77 20.17 1.50 2.79
C ARG A 77 20.15 0.31 1.83
N PRO A 78 21.17 0.12 0.97
CA PRO A 78 21.19 -0.94 -0.06
C PRO A 78 21.01 -2.37 0.46
N ALA A 79 21.41 -2.65 1.71
CA ALA A 79 21.19 -3.95 2.33
C ALA A 79 19.70 -4.32 2.50
N TYR A 80 18.79 -3.35 2.38
CA TYR A 80 17.34 -3.55 2.42
C TYR A 80 16.68 -3.63 1.03
N ASP A 81 17.45 -3.64 -0.06
CA ASP A 81 16.88 -3.60 -1.42
C ASP A 81 15.94 -4.78 -1.75
N TRP A 82 16.04 -5.89 -1.01
CA TRP A 82 15.14 -7.05 -1.17
C TRP A 82 13.84 -6.95 -0.37
N ALA A 83 13.67 -5.89 0.41
CA ALA A 83 12.52 -5.66 1.25
C ALA A 83 11.81 -4.36 0.85
N VAL A 84 10.48 -4.39 0.82
CA VAL A 84 9.65 -3.22 0.51
C VAL A 84 8.59 -3.01 1.58
N GLU A 85 8.17 -1.75 1.75
CA GLU A 85 6.91 -1.42 2.38
C GLU A 85 5.82 -1.30 1.31
N THR A 86 4.64 -1.82 1.59
CA THR A 86 3.51 -1.81 0.66
C THR A 86 2.33 -1.03 1.24
N SER A 87 1.66 -0.28 0.38
CA SER A 87 0.44 0.45 0.71
C SER A 87 -0.68 0.11 -0.27
N ILE A 88 -1.91 0.07 0.23
CA ILE A 88 -3.09 -0.24 -0.56
C ILE A 88 -4.27 0.61 -0.08
N TYR A 89 -4.95 1.26 -1.02
CA TYR A 89 -6.11 2.10 -0.79
C TYR A 89 -7.20 1.77 -1.81
N VAL A 90 -8.41 1.55 -1.34
CA VAL A 90 -9.58 1.24 -2.17
C VAL A 90 -10.67 2.26 -1.86
N ASP A 91 -11.44 2.66 -2.86
CA ASP A 91 -12.61 3.52 -2.64
C ASP A 91 -13.52 2.88 -1.58
N GLN A 92 -13.72 3.58 -0.47
CA GLN A 92 -14.43 3.07 0.70
C GLN A 92 -15.89 2.72 0.43
N SER A 93 -16.48 3.27 -0.64
CA SER A 93 -17.83 2.93 -1.09
C SER A 93 -17.92 1.56 -1.79
N LEU A 94 -16.77 0.96 -2.15
CA LEU A 94 -16.68 -0.27 -2.96
C LEU A 94 -16.22 -1.49 -2.16
N LYS A 95 -16.60 -1.56 -0.88
CA LYS A 95 -16.25 -2.68 0.00
C LYS A 95 -16.74 -4.03 -0.56
N HIS A 96 -16.01 -5.11 -0.24
CA HIS A 96 -16.35 -6.51 -0.57
C HIS A 96 -16.38 -6.89 -2.06
N ARG A 97 -15.83 -6.05 -2.98
CA ARG A 97 -15.71 -6.37 -4.40
C ARG A 97 -14.41 -7.09 -4.77
N GLY A 98 -13.58 -7.44 -3.81
CA GLY A 98 -12.30 -8.12 -4.04
C GLY A 98 -11.22 -7.24 -4.69
N ILE A 99 -11.42 -5.92 -4.77
CA ILE A 99 -10.49 -4.97 -5.40
C ILE A 99 -9.13 -5.00 -4.70
N GLY A 100 -9.12 -4.93 -3.37
CA GLY A 100 -7.91 -4.98 -2.57
C GLY A 100 -7.08 -6.24 -2.85
N ARG A 101 -7.72 -7.40 -2.90
CA ARG A 101 -7.04 -8.66 -3.21
C ARG A 101 -6.40 -8.64 -4.60
N ARG A 102 -7.13 -8.18 -5.63
CA ARG A 102 -6.60 -8.10 -7.00
C ARG A 102 -5.41 -7.18 -7.12
N LEU A 103 -5.45 -6.02 -6.45
CA LEU A 103 -4.33 -5.08 -6.39
C LEU A 103 -3.13 -5.70 -5.68
N HIS A 104 -3.36 -6.35 -4.53
CA HIS A 104 -2.31 -7.00 -3.76
C HIS A 104 -1.64 -8.13 -4.57
N ASP A 105 -2.43 -9.03 -5.18
CA ASP A 105 -1.90 -10.16 -5.94
C ASP A 105 -1.07 -9.68 -7.15
N ALA A 106 -1.53 -8.63 -7.84
CA ALA A 106 -0.79 -8.02 -8.94
C ALA A 106 0.51 -7.34 -8.46
N LEU A 107 0.46 -6.63 -7.32
CA LEU A 107 1.64 -6.01 -6.73
C LEU A 107 2.66 -7.07 -6.31
N GLU A 108 2.24 -8.13 -5.63
CA GLU A 108 3.11 -9.25 -5.26
C GLU A 108 3.77 -9.88 -6.48
N THR A 109 3.00 -10.10 -7.56
CA THR A 109 3.53 -10.66 -8.80
C THR A 109 4.64 -9.75 -9.38
N ALA A 110 4.38 -8.45 -9.50
CA ALA A 110 5.37 -7.50 -10.00
C ALA A 110 6.63 -7.43 -9.12
N LEU A 111 6.48 -7.48 -7.81
CA LEU A 111 7.60 -7.48 -6.85
C LEU A 111 8.44 -8.77 -6.94
N ARG A 112 7.81 -9.93 -7.10
CA ARG A 112 8.51 -11.20 -7.34
C ARG A 112 9.35 -11.14 -8.62
N GLU A 113 8.81 -10.57 -9.70
CA GLU A 113 9.53 -10.39 -10.98
C GLU A 113 10.75 -9.47 -10.84
N GLN A 114 10.67 -8.47 -9.95
CA GLN A 114 11.80 -7.62 -9.59
C GLN A 114 12.85 -8.34 -8.73
N GLY A 115 12.51 -9.48 -8.11
CA GLY A 115 13.40 -10.20 -7.20
C GLY A 115 13.32 -9.69 -5.75
N ILE A 116 12.24 -9.01 -5.39
CA ILE A 116 11.92 -8.66 -4.00
C ILE A 116 11.55 -9.94 -3.24
N LEU A 117 11.98 -10.04 -2.00
CA LEU A 117 11.79 -11.22 -1.15
C LEU A 117 10.83 -10.98 0.01
N ASN A 118 10.74 -9.74 0.49
CA ASN A 118 9.93 -9.38 1.65
C ASN A 118 8.97 -8.24 1.31
N MET A 119 7.69 -8.46 1.54
CA MET A 119 6.67 -7.41 1.59
C MET A 119 6.34 -7.11 3.04
N ASN A 120 6.38 -5.84 3.41
CA ASN A 120 6.06 -5.37 4.75
C ASN A 120 4.90 -4.38 4.69
N ALA A 121 4.08 -4.37 5.70
CA ALA A 121 2.99 -3.42 5.86
C ALA A 121 3.07 -2.76 7.23
N CYS A 122 3.10 -1.42 7.22
CA CYS A 122 3.01 -0.57 8.40
C CYS A 122 1.54 -0.17 8.56
N ILE A 123 0.87 -0.64 9.60
CA ILE A 123 -0.58 -0.53 9.75
C ILE A 123 -0.91 0.17 11.07
N ALA A 124 -1.67 1.27 10.99
CA ALA A 124 -2.28 1.87 12.17
C ALA A 124 -3.21 0.86 12.86
N TYR A 125 -3.09 0.73 14.17
CA TYR A 125 -3.76 -0.31 14.92
C TYR A 125 -4.43 0.27 16.18
N PRO A 126 -5.75 0.10 16.34
CA PRO A 126 -6.44 0.60 17.53
C PRO A 126 -6.37 -0.44 18.63
N PRO A 127 -6.00 -0.07 19.89
CA PRO A 127 -6.19 -0.95 21.05
C PRO A 127 -7.67 -1.36 21.22
N LYS A 128 -8.55 -0.40 20.94
CA LYS A 128 -10.00 -0.55 20.84
C LYS A 128 -10.46 0.19 19.58
N GLU A 129 -11.28 -0.45 18.77
CA GLU A 129 -11.86 0.14 17.57
C GLU A 129 -12.73 1.36 17.91
N ASP A 130 -12.67 2.36 17.03
CA ASP A 130 -13.44 3.59 17.11
C ASP A 130 -14.00 3.98 15.72
N GLU A 131 -14.62 5.15 15.61
CA GLU A 131 -15.20 5.64 14.36
C GLU A 131 -14.18 5.93 13.26
N HIS A 132 -12.90 6.09 13.62
CA HIS A 132 -11.81 6.44 12.70
C HIS A 132 -10.91 5.27 12.33
N LEU A 133 -10.90 4.19 13.13
CA LEU A 133 -9.99 3.06 12.91
C LEU A 133 -10.57 1.75 13.43
N ASP A 134 -10.65 0.78 12.53
CA ASP A 134 -10.97 -0.62 12.80
C ASP A 134 -9.74 -1.52 12.58
N LYS A 135 -9.89 -2.83 12.75
CA LYS A 135 -8.83 -3.84 12.54
C LYS A 135 -8.84 -4.45 11.15
N ASN A 136 -9.69 -3.97 10.26
CA ASN A 136 -9.89 -4.55 8.93
C ASN A 136 -8.58 -4.64 8.12
N SER A 137 -7.66 -3.66 8.26
CA SER A 137 -6.39 -3.70 7.53
C SER A 137 -5.49 -4.85 8.00
N VAL A 138 -5.41 -5.11 9.31
CA VAL A 138 -4.66 -6.25 9.87
C VAL A 138 -5.31 -7.57 9.44
N GLU A 139 -6.63 -7.68 9.49
CA GLU A 139 -7.37 -8.86 9.05
C GLU A 139 -7.14 -9.12 7.55
N PHE A 140 -7.22 -8.09 6.71
CA PHE A 140 -6.93 -8.18 5.29
C PHE A 140 -5.52 -8.74 5.05
N HIS A 141 -4.49 -8.15 5.67
CA HIS A 141 -3.11 -8.60 5.50
C HIS A 141 -2.90 -10.04 6.02
N THR A 142 -3.55 -10.40 7.13
CA THR A 142 -3.54 -11.78 7.63
C THR A 142 -4.11 -12.76 6.59
N HIS A 143 -5.25 -12.44 5.97
CA HIS A 143 -5.84 -13.24 4.89
C HIS A 143 -4.97 -13.27 3.61
N MET A 144 -4.16 -12.24 3.39
CA MET A 144 -3.18 -12.21 2.29
C MET A 144 -1.87 -12.95 2.63
N GLY A 145 -1.77 -13.57 3.81
CA GLY A 145 -0.64 -14.40 4.22
C GLY A 145 0.48 -13.66 4.92
N TYR A 146 0.24 -12.46 5.42
CA TYR A 146 1.17 -11.74 6.30
C TYR A 146 1.09 -12.29 7.72
N ARG A 147 2.20 -12.17 8.44
CA ARG A 147 2.29 -12.44 9.88
C ARG A 147 2.65 -11.16 10.64
N LEU A 148 2.18 -11.05 11.86
CA LEU A 148 2.54 -9.95 12.75
C LEU A 148 4.01 -10.06 13.16
N VAL A 149 4.74 -8.96 13.04
CA VAL A 149 6.14 -8.84 13.46
C VAL A 149 6.26 -8.18 14.83
N GLY A 150 5.52 -7.10 15.03
CA GLY A 150 5.54 -6.37 16.29
C GLY A 150 4.56 -5.21 16.33
N GLU A 151 4.36 -4.64 17.51
CA GLU A 151 3.45 -3.54 17.78
C GLU A 151 4.19 -2.41 18.50
N PHE A 152 3.99 -1.18 18.03
CA PHE A 152 4.41 0.05 18.68
C PHE A 152 3.21 0.73 19.33
N HIS A 153 3.29 0.98 20.62
CA HIS A 153 2.19 1.52 21.38
C HIS A 153 2.19 3.06 21.38
N LYS A 154 0.99 3.65 21.13
CA LYS A 154 0.76 5.10 21.20
C LYS A 154 1.78 5.92 20.41
N CYS A 155 2.14 5.46 19.22
CA CYS A 155 3.14 6.09 18.36
C CYS A 155 2.55 7.07 17.34
N GLY A 156 1.23 7.04 17.10
CA GLY A 156 0.51 7.97 16.23
C GLY A 156 -0.58 8.72 16.98
N TYR A 157 -0.74 10.02 16.70
CA TYR A 157 -1.79 10.85 17.31
C TYR A 157 -2.64 11.48 16.21
N LYS A 158 -3.95 11.27 16.23
CA LYS A 158 -4.89 11.85 15.27
C LYS A 158 -6.31 11.86 15.87
N PHE A 159 -7.16 12.79 15.50
CA PHE A 159 -8.53 12.93 16.03
C PHE A 159 -8.58 12.95 17.56
N ASN A 160 -7.61 13.64 18.20
CA ASN A 160 -7.45 13.70 19.66
C ASN A 160 -7.28 12.32 20.34
N HIS A 161 -6.80 11.32 19.60
CA HIS A 161 -6.61 9.96 20.08
C HIS A 161 -5.22 9.41 19.76
N TRP A 162 -4.65 8.58 20.66
CA TRP A 162 -3.40 7.87 20.45
C TRP A 162 -3.67 6.50 19.86
N TYR A 163 -3.06 6.21 18.73
CA TYR A 163 -3.11 4.92 18.06
C TYR A 163 -1.78 4.18 18.17
N ASN A 164 -1.86 2.86 18.15
CA ASN A 164 -0.72 2.00 17.98
C ASN A 164 -0.42 1.84 16.48
N MET A 165 0.69 1.20 16.18
CA MET A 165 1.05 0.78 14.83
C MET A 165 1.63 -0.62 14.90
N VAL A 166 1.27 -1.48 13.96
CA VAL A 166 1.85 -2.81 13.81
C VAL A 166 2.64 -2.92 12.52
N TRP A 167 3.72 -3.70 12.58
CA TRP A 167 4.38 -4.20 11.40
C TRP A 167 3.91 -5.62 11.10
N MET A 168 3.55 -5.87 9.85
CA MET A 168 3.27 -7.20 9.34
C MET A 168 4.19 -7.50 8.16
N GLU A 169 4.63 -8.75 8.02
CA GLU A 169 5.51 -9.17 6.92
C GLU A 169 4.98 -10.38 6.17
N LYS A 170 5.32 -10.47 4.89
CA LYS A 170 5.10 -11.63 4.03
C LYS A 170 6.36 -11.94 3.24
N LEU A 171 6.90 -13.15 3.40
CA LEU A 171 8.01 -13.61 2.60
C LEU A 171 7.48 -14.11 1.26
N ILE A 172 7.97 -13.53 0.16
CA ILE A 172 7.50 -13.82 -1.20
C ILE A 172 8.57 -14.47 -2.08
N GLY A 173 9.78 -14.67 -1.56
CA GLY A 173 10.89 -15.32 -2.25
C GLY A 173 11.79 -16.07 -1.30
N GLU A 174 12.67 -16.88 -1.85
CA GLU A 174 13.64 -17.66 -1.08
C GLU A 174 14.90 -16.83 -0.77
N HIS A 175 15.35 -16.87 0.49
CA HIS A 175 16.58 -16.23 0.95
C HIS A 175 17.76 -17.18 0.76
N LEU A 176 18.56 -16.95 -0.27
CA LEU A 176 19.70 -17.79 -0.62
C LEU A 176 20.97 -17.23 0.05
N THR A 177 21.96 -18.11 0.28
CA THR A 177 23.29 -17.71 0.80
C THR A 177 24.00 -16.76 -0.17
N VAL A 178 23.80 -16.94 -1.49
CA VAL A 178 24.26 -16.01 -2.54
C VAL A 178 23.03 -15.46 -3.23
N GLN A 179 22.63 -14.24 -2.86
CA GLN A 179 21.41 -13.61 -3.35
C GLN A 179 21.71 -12.70 -4.55
N LYS A 180 20.93 -12.86 -5.63
CA LYS A 180 20.99 -11.93 -6.77
C LYS A 180 20.30 -10.62 -6.38
N PRO A 181 20.88 -9.46 -6.78
CA PRO A 181 20.25 -8.18 -6.53
C PRO A 181 18.90 -8.06 -7.26
N PRO A 182 17.94 -7.31 -6.69
CA PRO A 182 16.69 -7.00 -7.38
C PRO A 182 16.93 -6.26 -8.69
N LYS A 183 16.00 -6.42 -9.63
CA LYS A 183 16.02 -5.74 -10.94
C LYS A 183 15.09 -4.52 -10.85
N PHE A 184 15.67 -3.35 -10.75
CA PHE A 184 14.91 -2.12 -10.84
C PHE A 184 14.88 -1.61 -12.29
N PRO A 185 13.84 -0.85 -12.71
CA PRO A 185 13.83 -0.20 -14.01
C PRO A 185 15.12 0.63 -14.19
N LEU A 186 15.70 0.56 -15.38
CA LEU A 186 16.76 1.49 -15.75
C LEU A 186 16.12 2.87 -15.92
N LEU A 187 16.63 3.85 -15.18
CA LEU A 187 16.21 5.26 -15.28
C LEU A 187 16.62 5.85 -16.65
#